data_4e295dc5a779e91a2268d048ba68c132
#
_entry.id   4e295dc5a779e91a2268d048ba68c132
#
_cell.length_a   1.000
_cell.length_b   1.000
_cell.length_c   1.000
_cell.angle_alpha   90.00
_cell.angle_beta   90.00
_cell.angle_gamma   90.00
#
_symmetry.space_group_name_H-M   'P 1'
#
loop_
_entity.id
_entity.type
_entity.pdbx_description
1 polymer ?
#
loop_
_entity_poly.entity_id
_entity_poly.type
_entity_poly.pdbx_seq_one_letter_code
_entity_poly.pdbx_strand_id
1 'polypeptide(L)'
;MNSEPAGSAVAEATGHTTAAGAAQQARRPVATVSAAATAAASATTARPSAKPQAAPMPSLRRPPVVAAAAQAIPAADAQPPAETTQPERATPVPLLRMVIWEIALMIGLLAIGRPWWQVAVICTGAALLLVLAAVRIRGQWFSTLARRWTALLLRRRRHDLSSDHDRSELLDLLAPGARVTTAELAGAPTAVITRPEELLTVLRPVDAGVRELAEQVLSDALRPESDPENPEFGLHLVLHRGPYRGGFTQPRVWLAVRVCREVDVLVDDDLRVGLSNLLRKTQKKLSKAGVSAAPLTAPEITATFAALAHVGPGRETLREQWKSLAAGPVVQVGVRVTGLNELPASQRMTAIERLLATVPGVAATVAVIAGSDPAQDVAVLRLAAPTAAAVDAALDHLTTVAPHLRLQLKRLDGLHIRAVAASLPIGGVSL
;
A
#
# COMPACT_ATOMS: atom_id res chain seq x y z
N MET A 1 50.17 -9.20 54.25
CA MET A 1 49.70 -8.08 55.06
C MET A 1 48.32 -7.82 54.57
N ASN A 2 47.34 -8.49 55.25
CA ASN A 2 46.45 -7.92 56.26
C ASN A 2 45.53 -6.86 55.62
N SER A 3 44.24 -6.88 55.62
CA SER A 3 43.23 -7.50 56.50
C SER A 3 41.88 -7.39 55.82
N GLU A 4 41.10 -8.41 55.82
CA GLU A 4 39.66 -8.40 56.09
C GLU A 4 39.45 -7.99 57.58
N PRO A 5 38.24 -7.61 58.07
CA PRO A 5 37.05 -8.39 57.98
C PRO A 5 35.69 -7.65 58.09
N ALA A 6 34.66 -8.44 57.95
CA ALA A 6 33.40 -8.50 58.70
C ALA A 6 32.39 -7.33 58.54
N GLY A 7 31.10 -7.51 58.40
CA GLY A 7 30.23 -8.62 58.83
C GLY A 7 28.92 -8.01 59.25
N SER A 8 27.88 -8.76 59.34
CA SER A 8 26.59 -8.54 60.06
C SER A 8 25.40 -8.29 59.14
N ALA A 9 24.55 -9.19 58.87
CA ALA A 9 23.65 -10.07 59.67
C ALA A 9 22.30 -9.41 60.02
N VAL A 10 21.25 -10.05 59.50
CA VAL A 10 19.97 -10.42 60.17
C VAL A 10 18.91 -9.33 60.40
N ALA A 11 17.75 -9.49 59.76
CA ALA A 11 16.51 -9.68 60.52
C ALA A 11 15.37 -10.17 59.61
N GLU A 12 14.96 -11.39 59.87
CA GLU A 12 13.64 -11.94 59.59
C GLU A 12 12.57 -11.16 60.33
N ALA A 13 11.44 -10.98 59.68
CA ALA A 13 10.17 -10.75 60.40
C ALA A 13 9.03 -11.38 59.60
N THR A 14 8.71 -12.58 59.94
CA THR A 14 7.44 -13.30 59.76
C THR A 14 6.28 -12.50 60.38
N GLY A 15 5.21 -12.31 59.65
CA GLY A 15 3.95 -11.75 60.14
C GLY A 15 2.77 -12.30 59.37
N HIS A 16 2.29 -13.48 59.78
CA HIS A 16 0.96 -13.97 59.43
C HIS A 16 -0.09 -13.13 60.07
N THR A 17 -1.08 -12.65 59.29
CA THR A 17 -2.40 -12.38 59.84
C THR A 17 -3.47 -12.72 58.80
N THR A 18 -4.17 -13.77 59.07
CA THR A 18 -5.46 -14.18 58.53
C THR A 18 -6.54 -13.20 59.01
N ALA A 19 -7.32 -12.65 58.12
CA ALA A 19 -8.66 -12.13 58.43
C ALA A 19 -9.59 -12.36 57.24
N ALA A 20 -10.52 -13.28 57.49
CA ALA A 20 -11.68 -13.51 56.67
C ALA A 20 -12.64 -12.29 56.77
N GLY A 21 -13.06 -11.73 55.66
CA GLY A 21 -14.07 -10.68 55.60
C GLY A 21 -14.99 -10.93 54.42
N ALA A 22 -16.11 -11.60 54.67
CA ALA A 22 -17.22 -11.77 53.75
C ALA A 22 -17.85 -10.37 53.50
N ALA A 23 -17.93 -9.93 52.24
CA ALA A 23 -18.70 -8.80 51.83
C ALA A 23 -19.57 -9.12 50.63
N GLN A 24 -20.82 -9.25 50.92
CA GLN A 24 -22.03 -9.21 50.15
C GLN A 24 -21.92 -8.64 48.73
N GLN A 25 -22.19 -9.51 47.75
CA GLN A 25 -22.55 -9.15 46.39
C GLN A 25 -23.94 -8.48 46.36
N ALA A 26 -23.97 -7.18 46.17
CA ALA A 26 -25.18 -6.46 45.81
C ALA A 26 -25.43 -6.67 44.29
N ARG A 27 -26.35 -7.56 43.97
CA ARG A 27 -26.93 -7.70 42.62
C ARG A 27 -27.77 -6.44 42.32
N ARG A 28 -27.33 -5.63 41.35
CA ARG A 28 -28.18 -4.63 40.68
C ARG A 28 -28.98 -5.32 39.56
N PRO A 29 -30.30 -5.08 39.47
CA PRO A 29 -31.12 -5.63 38.41
C PRO A 29 -30.83 -4.90 37.08
N VAL A 30 -30.63 -5.68 36.04
CA VAL A 30 -30.60 -5.25 34.65
C VAL A 30 -32.02 -4.88 34.25
N ALA A 31 -32.26 -3.61 33.95
CA ALA A 31 -33.50 -3.15 33.35
C ALA A 31 -33.53 -3.52 31.86
N THR A 32 -34.29 -4.52 31.53
CA THR A 32 -34.68 -4.84 30.15
C THR A 32 -35.67 -3.76 29.67
N VAL A 33 -35.19 -2.88 28.79
CA VAL A 33 -36.07 -1.97 28.04
C VAL A 33 -36.65 -2.75 26.86
N SER A 34 -37.88 -3.20 27.01
CA SER A 34 -38.73 -3.76 25.94
C SER A 34 -39.28 -2.59 25.12
N ALA A 35 -38.77 -2.39 23.92
CA ALA A 35 -39.38 -1.45 22.98
C ALA A 35 -40.55 -2.15 22.27
N ALA A 36 -41.75 -1.88 22.73
CA ALA A 36 -42.97 -2.23 22.04
C ALA A 36 -43.13 -1.30 20.82
N ALA A 37 -43.03 -1.85 19.63
CA ALA A 37 -43.40 -1.19 18.38
C ALA A 37 -44.91 -1.17 18.26
N THR A 38 -45.54 -0.02 18.44
CA THR A 38 -46.94 0.22 18.17
C THR A 38 -47.14 0.43 16.67
N ALA A 39 -47.70 -0.55 16.01
CA ALA A 39 -48.18 -0.43 14.63
C ALA A 39 -49.50 0.37 14.65
N ALA A 40 -49.47 1.60 14.18
CA ALA A 40 -50.70 2.34 13.85
C ALA A 40 -51.10 2.04 12.41
N ALA A 41 -52.12 1.23 12.24
CA ALA A 41 -52.82 1.03 10.96
C ALA A 41 -53.74 2.23 10.71
N SER A 42 -53.38 3.08 9.76
CA SER A 42 -54.29 4.10 9.22
C SER A 42 -54.92 3.57 7.93
N ALA A 43 -56.18 3.19 8.03
CA ALA A 43 -57.04 2.91 6.88
C ALA A 43 -57.37 4.25 6.20
N THR A 44 -56.91 4.46 4.98
CA THR A 44 -57.36 5.54 4.12
C THR A 44 -58.12 4.98 2.92
N THR A 45 -59.38 5.34 2.92
CA THR A 45 -60.43 5.09 1.96
C THR A 45 -60.02 5.30 0.50
N ALA A 46 -60.33 4.31 -0.31
CA ALA A 46 -60.22 4.33 -1.77
C ALA A 46 -61.06 5.43 -2.40
N ARG A 47 -60.48 6.23 -3.26
CA ARG A 47 -61.12 7.17 -4.20
C ARG A 47 -60.92 6.65 -5.62
N PRO A 48 -61.97 6.59 -6.46
CA PRO A 48 -61.89 5.92 -7.74
C PRO A 48 -61.06 6.73 -8.76
N SER A 49 -60.29 5.98 -9.49
CA SER A 49 -59.42 6.29 -10.60
C SER A 49 -60.10 7.12 -11.69
N ALA A 50 -59.58 8.29 -11.96
CA ALA A 50 -59.78 8.96 -13.22
C ALA A 50 -58.65 8.56 -14.20
N LYS A 51 -59.07 7.99 -15.35
CA LYS A 51 -58.22 7.66 -16.49
C LYS A 51 -57.39 8.88 -16.93
N PRO A 52 -56.09 8.85 -17.01
CA PRO A 52 -55.33 9.93 -17.70
C PRO A 52 -55.51 9.75 -19.20
N GLN A 53 -56.10 10.79 -19.80
CA GLN A 53 -56.18 10.97 -21.23
C GLN A 53 -54.78 11.22 -21.77
N ALA A 54 -54.32 10.38 -22.70
CA ALA A 54 -53.02 10.50 -23.33
C ALA A 54 -52.92 11.82 -24.16
N ALA A 55 -52.04 12.72 -23.74
CA ALA A 55 -51.68 13.86 -24.56
C ALA A 55 -50.81 13.39 -25.73
N PRO A 56 -51.00 13.95 -26.94
CA PRO A 56 -50.16 13.59 -28.09
C PRO A 56 -48.72 14.06 -27.89
N MET A 57 -47.80 13.11 -28.00
CA MET A 57 -46.36 13.39 -27.98
C MET A 57 -45.97 14.27 -29.19
N PRO A 58 -45.22 15.36 -29.00
CA PRO A 58 -44.67 16.08 -30.12
C PRO A 58 -43.61 15.19 -30.82
N SER A 59 -43.78 15.03 -32.13
CA SER A 59 -42.88 14.33 -32.99
C SER A 59 -41.48 15.00 -32.95
N LEU A 60 -40.50 14.35 -32.33
CA LEU A 60 -39.09 14.73 -32.39
C LEU A 60 -38.62 14.57 -33.84
N ARG A 61 -38.55 15.71 -34.56
CA ARG A 61 -37.80 15.80 -35.81
C ARG A 61 -36.37 15.34 -35.59
N ARG A 62 -36.02 14.22 -36.20
CA ARG A 62 -34.62 13.79 -36.34
C ARG A 62 -33.83 14.88 -37.04
N PRO A 63 -32.70 15.34 -36.49
CA PRO A 63 -31.79 16.21 -37.24
C PRO A 63 -31.24 15.43 -38.45
N PRO A 64 -30.96 16.07 -39.58
CA PRO A 64 -30.38 15.40 -40.73
C PRO A 64 -29.00 14.86 -40.36
N VAL A 65 -28.77 13.59 -40.66
CA VAL A 65 -27.46 12.96 -40.63
C VAL A 65 -26.61 13.64 -41.68
N VAL A 66 -25.76 14.58 -41.27
CA VAL A 66 -24.69 15.06 -42.09
C VAL A 66 -23.69 13.93 -42.24
N ALA A 67 -23.68 13.33 -43.41
CA ALA A 67 -22.64 12.37 -43.79
C ALA A 67 -21.31 13.13 -43.81
N ALA A 68 -20.55 13.01 -42.72
CA ALA A 68 -19.16 13.43 -42.69
C ALA A 68 -18.39 12.56 -43.67
N ALA A 69 -18.01 13.16 -44.81
CA ALA A 69 -17.11 12.56 -45.76
C ALA A 69 -15.83 12.16 -45.01
N ALA A 70 -15.59 10.85 -44.93
CA ALA A 70 -14.33 10.30 -44.44
C ALA A 70 -13.24 10.77 -45.44
N GLN A 71 -12.54 11.84 -45.08
CA GLN A 71 -11.28 12.17 -45.72
C GLN A 71 -10.29 11.04 -45.36
N ALA A 72 -9.97 10.23 -46.38
CA ALA A 72 -8.91 9.28 -46.33
C ALA A 72 -7.60 10.04 -46.03
N ILE A 73 -7.10 9.89 -44.81
CA ILE A 73 -5.74 10.32 -44.46
C ILE A 73 -4.81 9.38 -45.28
N PRO A 74 -3.93 9.94 -46.11
CA PRO A 74 -2.96 9.11 -46.81
C PRO A 74 -2.12 8.39 -45.76
N ALA A 75 -2.00 7.07 -45.92
CA ALA A 75 -1.11 6.27 -45.10
C ALA A 75 0.31 6.76 -45.36
N ALA A 76 0.79 7.65 -44.50
CA ALA A 76 2.20 7.96 -44.43
C ALA A 76 2.90 6.66 -44.02
N ASP A 77 3.86 6.21 -44.83
CA ASP A 77 4.73 5.09 -44.56
C ASP A 77 5.23 5.13 -43.14
N ALA A 78 4.54 4.41 -42.25
CA ALA A 78 4.99 4.18 -40.89
C ALA A 78 6.20 3.24 -40.98
N GLN A 79 7.39 3.83 -41.13
CA GLN A 79 8.60 3.10 -40.80
C GLN A 79 8.40 2.49 -39.41
N PRO A 80 8.62 1.19 -39.23
CA PRO A 80 8.59 0.57 -37.92
C PRO A 80 9.55 1.38 -37.03
N PRO A 81 9.14 1.79 -35.83
CA PRO A 81 10.04 2.48 -34.94
C PRO A 81 11.27 1.63 -34.76
N ALA A 82 12.43 2.17 -35.13
CA ALA A 82 13.71 1.56 -34.87
C ALA A 82 13.67 1.10 -33.43
N GLU A 83 13.81 -0.20 -33.19
CA GLU A 83 14.02 -0.76 -31.84
C GLU A 83 15.24 -0.04 -31.26
N THR A 84 14.96 1.04 -30.56
CA THR A 84 15.94 1.68 -29.71
C THR A 84 16.17 0.66 -28.59
N THR A 85 17.11 -0.22 -28.82
CA THR A 85 17.65 -1.11 -27.81
C THR A 85 18.21 -0.18 -26.72
N GLN A 86 17.37 0.22 -25.78
CA GLN A 86 17.84 0.90 -24.59
C GLN A 86 18.90 -0.01 -23.98
N PRO A 87 20.12 0.48 -23.73
CA PRO A 87 21.13 -0.31 -23.09
C PRO A 87 20.53 -0.79 -21.77
N GLU A 88 20.29 -2.10 -21.69
CA GLU A 88 19.82 -2.79 -20.50
C GLU A 88 20.74 -2.32 -19.36
N ARG A 89 20.26 -1.39 -18.53
CA ARG A 89 21.04 -0.86 -17.41
C ARG A 89 21.56 -2.06 -16.67
N ALA A 90 22.88 -2.27 -16.73
CA ALA A 90 23.56 -3.39 -16.10
C ALA A 90 23.12 -3.41 -14.63
N THR A 91 22.18 -4.29 -14.33
CA THR A 91 21.71 -4.47 -12.95
C THR A 91 22.94 -4.87 -12.14
N PRO A 92 23.30 -4.13 -11.08
CA PRO A 92 24.49 -4.45 -10.29
C PRO A 92 24.40 -5.90 -9.88
N VAL A 93 25.47 -6.64 -10.12
CA VAL A 93 25.54 -8.07 -9.75
C VAL A 93 25.33 -8.12 -8.24
N PRO A 94 24.26 -8.76 -7.75
CA PRO A 94 23.99 -8.75 -6.32
C PRO A 94 25.16 -9.40 -5.59
N LEU A 95 25.69 -8.73 -4.56
CA LEU A 95 26.80 -9.17 -3.73
C LEU A 95 26.75 -10.66 -3.36
N LEU A 96 25.54 -11.16 -3.08
CA LEU A 96 25.29 -12.57 -2.81
C LEU A 96 25.81 -13.52 -3.91
N ARG A 97 25.82 -13.08 -5.18
CA ARG A 97 26.32 -13.91 -6.29
C ARG A 97 27.82 -13.97 -6.29
N MET A 98 28.49 -12.85 -6.05
CA MET A 98 29.94 -12.83 -5.92
C MET A 98 30.36 -13.78 -4.80
N VAL A 99 29.68 -13.71 -3.65
CA VAL A 99 29.92 -14.63 -2.52
C VAL A 99 29.68 -16.10 -2.90
N ILE A 100 28.60 -16.41 -3.64
CA ILE A 100 28.34 -17.80 -4.08
C ILE A 100 29.43 -18.28 -5.03
N TRP A 101 29.91 -17.43 -5.95
CA TRP A 101 30.99 -17.78 -6.86
C TRP A 101 32.33 -17.99 -6.12
N GLU A 102 32.63 -17.14 -5.15
CA GLU A 102 33.81 -17.32 -4.28
C GLU A 102 33.74 -18.61 -3.48
N ILE A 103 32.57 -18.92 -2.88
CA ILE A 103 32.36 -20.17 -2.15
C ILE A 103 32.51 -21.37 -3.08
N ALA A 104 31.95 -21.33 -4.29
CA ALA A 104 32.08 -22.42 -5.26
C ALA A 104 33.53 -22.62 -5.70
N LEU A 105 34.28 -21.53 -5.88
CA LEU A 105 35.72 -21.59 -6.19
C LEU A 105 36.52 -22.21 -5.02
N MET A 106 36.28 -21.74 -3.80
CA MET A 106 36.92 -22.28 -2.57
C MET A 106 36.63 -23.76 -2.40
N ILE A 107 35.37 -24.17 -2.62
CA ILE A 107 34.99 -25.60 -2.58
C ILE A 107 35.76 -26.37 -3.67
N GLY A 108 35.90 -25.83 -4.88
CA GLY A 108 36.70 -26.44 -5.94
C GLY A 108 38.16 -26.61 -5.57
N LEU A 109 38.76 -25.60 -4.92
CA LEU A 109 40.15 -25.67 -4.45
C LEU A 109 40.36 -26.72 -3.33
N LEU A 110 39.36 -26.94 -2.48
CA LEU A 110 39.40 -28.00 -1.46
C LEU A 110 39.41 -29.44 -2.06
N ALA A 111 39.12 -29.59 -3.34
CA ALA A 111 39.14 -30.86 -4.05
C ALA A 111 40.60 -31.32 -4.39
N ILE A 112 41.57 -30.40 -4.37
CA ILE A 112 42.97 -30.69 -4.73
C ILE A 112 43.57 -31.69 -3.73
N GLY A 113 44.14 -32.77 -4.24
CA GLY A 113 44.80 -33.82 -3.42
C GLY A 113 43.84 -34.80 -2.76
N ARG A 114 42.55 -34.78 -3.07
CA ARG A 114 41.56 -35.72 -2.56
C ARG A 114 41.37 -36.95 -3.48
N PRO A 115 40.88 -38.09 -2.94
CA PRO A 115 40.51 -39.24 -3.77
C PRO A 115 39.48 -38.86 -4.83
N TRP A 116 39.55 -39.46 -6.00
CA TRP A 116 38.74 -39.08 -7.17
C TRP A 116 37.22 -39.01 -6.89
N TRP A 117 36.69 -39.90 -6.05
CA TRP A 117 35.26 -39.90 -5.74
C TRP A 117 34.86 -38.67 -4.86
N GLN A 118 35.75 -38.19 -3.97
CA GLN A 118 35.52 -36.98 -3.20
C GLN A 118 35.57 -35.74 -4.13
N VAL A 119 36.52 -35.72 -5.06
CA VAL A 119 36.61 -34.66 -6.09
C VAL A 119 35.33 -34.60 -6.89
N ALA A 120 34.81 -35.76 -7.34
CA ALA A 120 33.56 -35.83 -8.10
C ALA A 120 32.36 -35.25 -7.31
N VAL A 121 32.20 -35.58 -6.03
CA VAL A 121 31.14 -35.07 -5.16
C VAL A 121 31.30 -33.57 -4.94
N ILE A 122 32.49 -33.09 -4.67
CA ILE A 122 32.80 -31.68 -4.42
C ILE A 122 32.52 -30.85 -5.70
N CYS A 123 33.01 -31.29 -6.85
CA CYS A 123 32.80 -30.61 -8.14
C CYS A 123 31.33 -30.60 -8.54
N THR A 124 30.59 -31.69 -8.30
CA THR A 124 29.14 -31.76 -8.56
C THR A 124 28.39 -30.79 -7.64
N GLY A 125 28.76 -30.70 -6.37
CA GLY A 125 28.18 -29.73 -5.44
C GLY A 125 28.47 -28.28 -5.84
N ALA A 126 29.69 -27.98 -6.21
CA ALA A 126 30.08 -26.65 -6.71
C ALA A 126 29.34 -26.29 -8.02
N ALA A 127 29.27 -27.21 -8.96
CA ALA A 127 28.53 -27.02 -10.21
C ALA A 127 27.05 -26.79 -9.95
N LEU A 128 26.43 -27.55 -9.06
CA LEU A 128 25.03 -27.35 -8.67
C LEU A 128 24.79 -25.96 -8.06
N LEU A 129 25.67 -25.49 -7.16
CA LEU A 129 25.59 -24.15 -6.60
C LEU A 129 25.68 -23.07 -7.66
N LEU A 130 26.60 -23.22 -8.64
CA LEU A 130 26.74 -22.27 -9.74
C LEU A 130 25.51 -22.27 -10.64
N VAL A 131 24.95 -23.45 -10.97
CA VAL A 131 23.70 -23.55 -11.75
C VAL A 131 22.55 -22.87 -11.00
N LEU A 132 22.37 -23.14 -9.72
CA LEU A 132 21.33 -22.51 -8.91
C LEU A 132 21.50 -20.99 -8.84
N ALA A 133 22.73 -20.47 -8.79
CA ALA A 133 23.00 -19.03 -8.83
C ALA A 133 22.73 -18.41 -10.20
N ALA A 134 22.91 -19.17 -11.29
CA ALA A 134 22.73 -18.73 -12.67
C ALA A 134 21.29 -18.89 -13.20
N VAL A 135 20.46 -19.74 -12.57
CA VAL A 135 19.11 -20.01 -13.05
C VAL A 135 18.21 -18.80 -12.86
N ARG A 136 17.46 -18.44 -13.89
CA ARG A 136 16.37 -17.47 -13.86
C ARG A 136 15.02 -18.18 -13.98
N ILE A 137 14.14 -17.97 -13.00
CA ILE A 137 12.78 -18.51 -12.99
C ILE A 137 11.81 -17.33 -13.15
N ARG A 138 11.02 -17.31 -14.23
CA ARG A 138 10.07 -16.23 -14.54
C ARG A 138 10.73 -14.84 -14.52
N GLY A 139 11.94 -14.71 -15.09
CA GLY A 139 12.68 -13.44 -15.12
C GLY A 139 13.33 -13.03 -13.80
N GLN A 140 13.18 -13.81 -12.74
CA GLN A 140 13.84 -13.58 -11.45
C GLN A 140 14.95 -14.60 -11.23
N TRP A 141 16.00 -14.15 -10.56
CA TRP A 141 17.08 -15.05 -10.20
C TRP A 141 16.64 -15.99 -9.08
N PHE A 142 16.97 -17.27 -9.19
CA PHE A 142 16.65 -18.27 -8.18
C PHE A 142 17.15 -17.89 -6.78
N SER A 143 18.36 -17.31 -6.67
CA SER A 143 18.90 -16.82 -5.39
C SER A 143 18.02 -15.75 -4.73
N THR A 144 17.44 -14.84 -5.51
CA THR A 144 16.50 -13.83 -4.98
C THR A 144 15.19 -14.48 -4.51
N LEU A 145 14.69 -15.44 -5.30
CA LEU A 145 13.48 -16.19 -4.98
C LEU A 145 13.67 -17.03 -3.71
N ALA A 146 14.79 -17.75 -3.62
CA ALA A 146 15.16 -18.54 -2.45
C ALA A 146 15.28 -17.68 -1.19
N ARG A 147 15.96 -16.53 -1.27
CA ARG A 147 16.04 -15.56 -0.15
C ARG A 147 14.67 -15.08 0.31
N ARG A 148 13.78 -14.75 -0.63
CA ARG A 148 12.40 -14.34 -0.29
C ARG A 148 11.63 -15.47 0.37
N TRP A 149 11.79 -16.68 -0.13
CA TRP A 149 11.11 -17.86 0.40
C TRP A 149 11.60 -18.20 1.80
N THR A 150 12.92 -18.21 2.04
CA THR A 150 13.49 -18.41 3.37
C THR A 150 13.09 -17.29 4.34
N ALA A 151 13.11 -16.03 3.89
CA ALA A 151 12.64 -14.92 4.71
C ALA A 151 11.15 -15.07 5.08
N LEU A 152 10.31 -15.54 4.15
CA LEU A 152 8.90 -15.82 4.43
C LEU A 152 8.74 -16.99 5.41
N LEU A 153 9.58 -18.04 5.32
CA LEU A 153 9.53 -19.19 6.23
C LEU A 153 9.96 -18.82 7.66
N LEU A 154 10.97 -17.98 7.78
CA LEU A 154 11.56 -17.59 9.07
C LEU A 154 10.76 -16.52 9.81
N ARG A 155 9.96 -15.72 9.12
CA ARG A 155 9.16 -14.69 9.76
C ARG A 155 7.80 -15.23 10.23
N ARG A 156 7.24 -14.58 11.24
CA ARG A 156 5.86 -14.84 11.66
C ARG A 156 4.89 -14.50 10.52
N ARG A 157 4.10 -15.50 10.12
CA ARG A 157 3.16 -15.37 8.96
C ARG A 157 1.73 -15.09 9.38
N ARG A 158 1.41 -15.30 10.65
CA ARG A 158 0.08 -15.08 11.21
C ARG A 158 0.18 -14.02 12.30
N HIS A 159 -0.63 -13.00 12.17
CA HIS A 159 -0.78 -11.92 13.12
C HIS A 159 -2.25 -11.84 13.50
N ASP A 160 -2.55 -12.08 14.75
CA ASP A 160 -3.88 -11.91 15.31
C ASP A 160 -3.85 -10.53 15.99
N LEU A 161 -4.58 -9.58 15.41
CA LEU A 161 -4.72 -8.22 15.92
C LEU A 161 -5.76 -8.21 17.04
N SER A 162 -5.56 -7.44 18.08
CA SER A 162 -6.52 -7.32 19.15
C SER A 162 -7.81 -6.67 18.62
N SER A 163 -8.96 -7.16 19.09
CA SER A 163 -10.27 -6.60 18.71
C SER A 163 -10.56 -5.28 19.40
N ASP A 164 -9.85 -4.98 20.47
CA ASP A 164 -9.90 -3.71 21.15
C ASP A 164 -9.28 -2.61 20.29
N HIS A 165 -10.05 -1.63 20.03
CA HIS A 165 -9.96 -0.40 19.24
C HIS A 165 -8.57 0.20 18.98
N ASP A 166 -7.50 -0.38 19.52
CA ASP A 166 -6.14 0.08 19.33
C ASP A 166 -5.55 -0.48 18.03
N ARG A 167 -5.88 0.24 16.95
CA ARG A 167 -5.34 -0.03 15.61
C ARG A 167 -3.84 0.26 15.49
N SER A 168 -3.18 0.56 16.61
CA SER A 168 -1.73 0.74 16.71
C SER A 168 -0.98 -0.53 16.33
N GLU A 169 -1.51 -1.73 16.68
CA GLU A 169 -0.92 -3.00 16.28
C GLU A 169 -0.87 -3.20 14.77
N LEU A 170 -1.94 -2.76 14.06
CA LEU A 170 -1.95 -2.78 12.59
C LEU A 170 -0.89 -1.84 12.02
N LEU A 171 -0.78 -0.64 12.59
CA LEU A 171 0.21 0.34 12.15
C LEU A 171 1.62 -0.17 12.40
N ASP A 172 1.91 -0.73 13.58
CA ASP A 172 3.22 -1.30 13.91
C ASP A 172 3.58 -2.48 13.02
N LEU A 173 2.61 -3.33 12.66
CA LEU A 173 2.82 -4.44 11.71
C LEU A 173 3.19 -3.95 10.30
N LEU A 174 2.50 -2.92 9.81
CA LEU A 174 2.65 -2.42 8.44
C LEU A 174 3.78 -1.41 8.31
N ALA A 175 4.05 -0.65 9.35
CA ALA A 175 5.09 0.35 9.45
C ALA A 175 5.75 0.29 10.84
N PRO A 176 6.68 -0.63 11.08
CA PRO A 176 7.29 -0.84 12.39
C PRO A 176 7.87 0.46 12.97
N GLY A 177 7.56 0.72 14.24
CA GLY A 177 7.97 1.92 14.94
C GLY A 177 7.19 3.19 14.58
N ALA A 178 6.17 3.09 13.72
CA ALA A 178 5.32 4.23 13.39
C ALA A 178 4.40 4.60 14.57
N ARG A 179 4.27 5.91 14.81
CA ARG A 179 3.37 6.48 15.83
C ARG A 179 2.54 7.58 15.22
N VAL A 180 1.27 7.63 15.57
CA VAL A 180 0.37 8.71 15.17
C VAL A 180 0.23 9.67 16.35
N THR A 181 0.60 10.93 16.14
CA THR A 181 0.48 12.01 17.11
C THR A 181 -0.28 13.17 16.49
N THR A 182 -0.80 14.06 17.32
CA THR A 182 -1.38 15.32 16.85
C THR A 182 -0.37 16.43 17.07
N ALA A 183 -0.07 17.19 16.02
CA ALA A 183 0.79 18.36 16.09
C ALA A 183 0.13 19.54 15.37
N GLU A 184 0.52 20.75 15.69
CA GLU A 184 0.09 21.93 14.97
C GLU A 184 0.97 22.09 13.71
N LEU A 185 0.37 21.88 12.52
CA LEU A 185 1.04 22.06 11.24
C LEU A 185 0.23 23.07 10.40
N ALA A 186 0.93 23.98 9.77
CA ALA A 186 0.32 25.02 8.91
C ALA A 186 -0.79 25.85 9.60
N GLY A 187 -0.76 25.92 10.95
CA GLY A 187 -1.74 26.67 11.75
C GLY A 187 -3.01 25.87 12.07
N ALA A 188 -3.01 24.56 11.90
CA ALA A 188 -4.13 23.69 12.26
C ALA A 188 -3.67 22.41 12.98
N PRO A 189 -4.47 21.86 13.91
CA PRO A 189 -4.19 20.56 14.53
C PRO A 189 -4.30 19.47 13.47
N THR A 190 -3.19 18.79 13.24
CA THR A 190 -3.03 17.82 12.15
C THR A 190 -2.41 16.54 12.70
N ALA A 191 -2.86 15.40 12.23
CA ALA A 191 -2.22 14.15 12.57
C ALA A 191 -0.90 13.99 11.83
N VAL A 192 0.14 13.65 12.58
CA VAL A 192 1.48 13.36 12.09
C VAL A 192 1.80 11.92 12.39
N ILE A 193 2.25 11.21 11.37
CA ILE A 193 2.80 9.87 11.52
C ILE A 193 4.31 10.03 11.59
N THR A 194 4.87 9.65 12.71
CA THR A 194 6.33 9.65 12.95
C THR A 194 6.85 8.24 12.74
N ARG A 195 7.84 8.08 11.88
CA ARG A 195 8.58 6.85 11.64
C ARG A 195 10.07 7.08 11.87
N PRO A 196 10.88 6.02 12.07
CA PRO A 196 12.32 6.20 12.22
C PRO A 196 12.97 6.94 11.05
N GLU A 197 12.46 6.75 9.82
CA GLU A 197 13.04 7.31 8.61
C GLU A 197 12.39 8.61 8.14
N GLU A 198 11.18 8.94 8.61
CA GLU A 198 10.41 10.06 8.05
C GLU A 198 9.30 10.56 8.98
N LEU A 199 8.88 11.80 8.76
CA LEU A 199 7.63 12.36 9.26
C LEU A 199 6.68 12.58 8.10
N LEU A 200 5.39 12.30 8.30
CA LEU A 200 4.40 12.50 7.25
C LEU A 200 3.02 12.89 7.80
N THR A 201 2.23 13.53 6.96
CA THR A 201 0.82 13.80 7.19
C THR A 201 0.01 13.39 5.95
N VAL A 202 -1.28 13.10 6.16
CA VAL A 202 -2.16 12.62 5.08
C VAL A 202 -3.24 13.63 4.80
N LEU A 203 -3.36 14.00 3.53
CA LEU A 203 -4.40 14.89 3.00
C LEU A 203 -5.47 14.08 2.28
N ARG A 204 -6.70 14.55 2.32
CA ARG A 204 -7.78 14.10 1.44
C ARG A 204 -8.44 15.31 0.77
N PRO A 205 -8.99 15.19 -0.44
CA PRO A 205 -9.81 16.25 -1.02
C PRO A 205 -11.10 16.40 -0.21
N VAL A 206 -11.52 17.64 -0.01
CA VAL A 206 -12.77 18.00 0.68
C VAL A 206 -13.94 17.82 -0.27
N ASP A 207 -13.74 18.20 -1.53
CA ASP A 207 -14.73 18.17 -2.59
C ASP A 207 -14.47 16.99 -3.57
N ALA A 208 -15.23 16.98 -4.67
CA ALA A 208 -15.12 15.94 -5.70
C ALA A 208 -13.81 15.95 -6.52
N GLY A 209 -12.83 16.78 -6.17
CA GLY A 209 -11.54 16.95 -6.86
C GLY A 209 -10.55 15.78 -6.78
N VAL A 210 -11.07 14.56 -6.82
CA VAL A 210 -10.27 13.31 -6.73
C VAL A 210 -9.32 13.17 -7.92
N ARG A 211 -9.85 13.40 -9.13
CA ARG A 211 -9.09 13.32 -10.37
C ARG A 211 -8.05 14.42 -10.46
N GLU A 212 -8.48 15.62 -10.16
CA GLU A 212 -7.65 16.83 -10.21
C GLU A 212 -6.47 16.73 -9.24
N LEU A 213 -6.70 16.26 -8.01
CA LEU A 213 -5.62 16.01 -7.04
C LEU A 213 -4.62 14.99 -7.58
N ALA A 214 -5.12 13.87 -8.11
CA ALA A 214 -4.25 12.83 -8.65
C ALA A 214 -3.46 13.33 -9.86
N GLU A 215 -4.08 14.09 -10.76
CA GLU A 215 -3.40 14.70 -11.92
C GLU A 215 -2.30 15.67 -11.50
N GLN A 216 -2.51 16.48 -10.45
CA GLN A 216 -1.49 17.40 -9.93
C GLN A 216 -0.25 16.65 -9.41
N VAL A 217 -0.44 15.49 -8.77
CA VAL A 217 0.69 14.66 -8.31
C VAL A 217 1.38 13.98 -9.50
N LEU A 218 0.60 13.36 -10.39
CA LEU A 218 1.12 12.56 -11.50
C LEU A 218 1.72 13.41 -12.64
N SER A 219 1.35 14.69 -12.73
CA SER A 219 1.94 15.65 -13.66
C SER A 219 3.22 16.29 -13.15
N ASP A 220 3.71 15.86 -12.01
CA ASP A 220 4.89 16.40 -11.33
C ASP A 220 4.72 17.88 -10.86
N ALA A 221 3.52 18.46 -10.99
CA ALA A 221 3.24 19.84 -10.58
C ALA A 221 3.39 20.08 -9.07
N LEU A 222 3.13 19.04 -8.26
CA LEU A 222 3.32 19.07 -6.81
C LEU A 222 4.70 18.59 -6.38
N ARG A 223 5.50 18.01 -7.29
CA ARG A 223 6.82 17.47 -6.95
C ARG A 223 7.66 18.52 -6.24
N PRO A 224 8.24 18.20 -5.11
CA PRO A 224 9.17 19.09 -4.42
C PRO A 224 10.44 19.24 -5.27
N GLU A 225 10.95 20.46 -5.34
CA GLU A 225 12.26 20.70 -5.91
C GLU A 225 13.32 20.08 -4.99
N SER A 226 14.27 19.37 -5.58
CA SER A 226 15.43 18.87 -4.86
C SER A 226 16.34 20.06 -4.54
N ASP A 227 16.51 20.33 -3.27
CA ASP A 227 17.40 21.37 -2.77
C ASP A 227 18.34 20.69 -1.78
N PRO A 228 19.66 20.73 -1.99
CA PRO A 228 20.62 20.06 -1.11
C PRO A 228 20.65 20.63 0.32
N GLU A 229 20.12 21.84 0.53
CA GLU A 229 20.02 22.46 1.86
C GLU A 229 18.74 22.06 2.62
N ASN A 230 17.78 21.44 1.95
CA ASN A 230 16.51 21.02 2.54
C ASN A 230 16.42 19.50 2.63
N PRO A 231 15.77 18.96 3.64
CA PRO A 231 15.56 17.51 3.76
C PRO A 231 14.81 16.96 2.54
N GLU A 232 15.05 15.69 2.21
CA GLU A 232 14.36 15.04 1.10
C GLU A 232 12.87 15.00 1.36
N PHE A 233 12.10 15.53 0.42
CA PHE A 233 10.66 15.55 0.43
C PHE A 233 10.09 14.48 -0.51
N GLY A 234 8.92 13.95 -0.16
CA GLY A 234 8.24 13.01 -1.01
C GLY A 234 6.73 13.10 -0.90
N LEU A 235 6.08 12.57 -1.92
CA LEU A 235 4.63 12.46 -2.01
C LEU A 235 4.24 11.00 -2.15
N HIS A 236 3.15 10.60 -1.52
CA HIS A 236 2.61 9.26 -1.68
C HIS A 236 1.11 9.38 -1.99
N LEU A 237 0.78 9.20 -3.25
CA LEU A 237 -0.59 9.22 -3.77
C LEU A 237 -1.19 7.83 -3.65
N VAL A 238 -2.38 7.71 -3.08
CA VAL A 238 -3.15 6.47 -2.99
C VAL A 238 -4.52 6.67 -3.58
N LEU A 239 -4.86 5.91 -4.61
CA LEU A 239 -6.18 5.84 -5.21
C LEU A 239 -6.80 4.48 -4.91
N HIS A 240 -8.00 4.47 -4.36
CA HIS A 240 -8.71 3.25 -4.02
C HIS A 240 -10.09 3.22 -4.65
N ARG A 241 -10.42 2.11 -5.29
CA ARG A 241 -11.74 1.80 -5.79
C ARG A 241 -12.24 0.53 -5.11
N GLY A 242 -13.37 0.65 -4.41
CA GLY A 242 -14.03 -0.50 -3.78
C GLY A 242 -14.61 -1.46 -4.83
N PRO A 243 -15.01 -2.68 -4.42
CA PRO A 243 -15.68 -3.60 -5.31
C PRO A 243 -17.02 -3.01 -5.74
N TYR A 244 -17.28 -2.95 -7.05
CA TYR A 244 -18.53 -2.43 -7.58
C TYR A 244 -19.31 -3.53 -8.30
N ARG A 245 -20.62 -3.52 -8.12
CA ARG A 245 -21.57 -4.37 -8.82
C ARG A 245 -22.51 -3.49 -9.64
N GLY A 246 -22.04 -3.09 -10.84
CA GLY A 246 -22.95 -2.46 -11.81
C GLY A 246 -23.24 -0.97 -11.63
N GLY A 247 -22.34 -0.18 -11.05
CA GLY A 247 -22.45 1.28 -10.96
C GLY A 247 -21.08 1.95 -11.01
N PHE A 248 -21.03 3.21 -11.45
CA PHE A 248 -19.78 3.98 -11.47
C PHE A 248 -19.46 4.44 -10.05
N THR A 249 -18.57 3.72 -9.35
CA THR A 249 -18.06 4.17 -8.05
C THR A 249 -16.83 5.02 -8.31
N GLN A 250 -16.88 6.29 -7.94
CA GLN A 250 -15.70 7.15 -8.01
C GLN A 250 -14.59 6.62 -7.08
N PRO A 251 -13.34 6.61 -7.52
CA PRO A 251 -12.23 6.27 -6.65
C PRO A 251 -12.13 7.28 -5.50
N ARG A 252 -11.60 6.84 -4.37
CA ARG A 252 -11.19 7.71 -3.26
C ARG A 252 -9.71 7.96 -3.38
N VAL A 253 -9.25 9.13 -2.96
CA VAL A 253 -7.85 9.51 -3.04
C VAL A 253 -7.35 10.04 -1.71
N TRP A 254 -6.09 9.71 -1.40
CA TRP A 254 -5.31 10.27 -0.29
C TRP A 254 -3.94 10.66 -0.80
N LEU A 255 -3.41 11.71 -0.26
CA LEU A 255 -2.06 12.20 -0.52
C LEU A 255 -1.30 12.30 0.80
N ALA A 256 -0.31 11.42 1.01
CA ALA A 256 0.63 11.62 2.09
C ALA A 256 1.77 12.53 1.62
N VAL A 257 2.06 13.52 2.44
CA VAL A 257 3.18 14.47 2.27
C VAL A 257 4.21 14.10 3.31
N ARG A 258 5.44 13.81 2.91
CA ARG A 258 6.48 13.29 3.78
C ARG A 258 7.78 14.08 3.71
N VAL A 259 8.50 14.07 4.82
CA VAL A 259 9.85 14.61 4.97
C VAL A 259 10.73 13.48 5.50
N CYS A 260 11.79 13.16 4.78
CA CYS A 260 12.72 12.11 5.16
C CYS A 260 13.74 12.63 6.18
N ARG A 261 14.19 11.74 7.07
CA ARG A 261 15.34 12.00 7.94
C ARG A 261 16.61 11.80 7.15
N GLU A 262 17.48 12.77 7.25
CA GLU A 262 18.82 12.73 6.71
C GLU A 262 19.84 12.87 7.83
N VAL A 263 21.09 12.59 7.52
CA VAL A 263 22.17 12.64 8.52
C VAL A 263 22.28 14.03 9.16
N ASP A 264 22.00 15.07 8.40
CA ASP A 264 22.12 16.47 8.82
C ASP A 264 20.83 17.01 9.49
N VAL A 265 19.68 16.32 9.32
CA VAL A 265 18.39 16.73 9.88
C VAL A 265 17.78 15.56 10.68
N LEU A 266 18.25 15.41 11.91
CA LEU A 266 17.82 14.32 12.81
C LEU A 266 16.79 14.75 13.85
N VAL A 267 16.68 16.07 14.12
CA VAL A 267 15.82 16.59 15.17
C VAL A 267 14.37 16.65 14.69
N ASP A 268 13.47 16.09 15.48
CA ASP A 268 12.03 16.04 15.15
C ASP A 268 11.40 17.42 14.95
N ASP A 269 11.86 18.42 15.65
CA ASP A 269 11.30 19.77 15.55
C ASP A 269 11.64 20.44 14.22
N ASP A 270 12.86 20.26 13.70
CA ASP A 270 13.24 20.75 12.38
C ASP A 270 12.48 20.05 11.26
N LEU A 271 12.29 18.73 11.40
CA LEU A 271 11.46 17.96 10.47
C LEU A 271 9.99 18.40 10.50
N ARG A 272 9.44 18.76 11.68
CA ARG A 272 8.08 19.30 11.80
C ARG A 272 7.95 20.65 11.11
N VAL A 273 8.94 21.51 11.24
CA VAL A 273 9.00 22.80 10.53
C VAL A 273 9.04 22.55 9.01
N GLY A 274 9.91 21.67 8.56
CA GLY A 274 9.99 21.25 7.14
C GLY A 274 8.66 20.71 6.63
N LEU A 275 8.03 19.79 7.38
CA LEU A 275 6.72 19.21 7.03
C LEU A 275 5.62 20.28 7.00
N SER A 276 5.59 21.20 7.96
CA SER A 276 4.63 22.31 7.99
C SER A 276 4.75 23.22 6.79
N ASN A 277 5.98 23.56 6.39
CA ASN A 277 6.25 24.38 5.21
C ASN A 277 5.85 23.65 3.92
N LEU A 278 6.22 22.37 3.79
CA LEU A 278 5.83 21.55 2.65
C LEU A 278 4.32 21.40 2.56
N LEU A 279 3.64 21.13 3.68
CA LEU A 279 2.18 21.03 3.74
C LEU A 279 1.51 22.33 3.23
N ARG A 280 1.95 23.48 3.74
CA ARG A 280 1.44 24.79 3.32
C ARG A 280 1.69 25.05 1.82
N LYS A 281 2.90 24.72 1.32
CA LYS A 281 3.25 24.84 -0.11
C LYS A 281 2.36 23.93 -0.96
N THR A 282 2.15 22.69 -0.53
CA THR A 282 1.29 21.71 -1.23
C THR A 282 -0.17 22.17 -1.27
N GLN A 283 -0.74 22.55 -0.12
CA GLN A 283 -2.12 23.06 -0.05
C GLN A 283 -2.31 24.31 -0.92
N LYS A 284 -1.34 25.24 -0.93
CA LYS A 284 -1.37 26.42 -1.79
C LYS A 284 -1.35 26.07 -3.27
N LYS A 285 -0.51 25.10 -3.68
CA LYS A 285 -0.48 24.62 -5.08
C LYS A 285 -1.81 23.97 -5.46
N LEU A 286 -2.34 23.09 -4.61
CA LEU A 286 -3.64 22.43 -4.82
C LEU A 286 -4.79 23.46 -4.92
N SER A 287 -4.84 24.41 -4.01
CA SER A 287 -5.86 25.47 -4.04
C SER A 287 -5.80 26.31 -5.34
N LYS A 288 -4.58 26.61 -5.85
CA LYS A 288 -4.42 27.27 -7.16
C LYS A 288 -4.94 26.42 -8.32
N ALA A 289 -4.88 25.10 -8.19
CA ALA A 289 -5.45 24.16 -9.16
C ALA A 289 -6.96 23.90 -8.95
N GLY A 290 -7.60 24.63 -8.02
CA GLY A 290 -9.03 24.47 -7.73
C GLY A 290 -9.35 23.26 -6.82
N VAL A 291 -8.33 22.64 -6.20
CA VAL A 291 -8.51 21.49 -5.32
C VAL A 291 -8.38 21.92 -3.86
N SER A 292 -9.45 21.76 -3.09
CA SER A 292 -9.41 21.90 -1.63
C SER A 292 -9.04 20.58 -0.99
N ALA A 293 -7.97 20.55 -0.19
CA ALA A 293 -7.52 19.36 0.51
C ALA A 293 -7.27 19.65 2.00
N ALA A 294 -7.82 18.79 2.86
CA ALA A 294 -7.70 18.90 4.30
C ALA A 294 -6.86 17.75 4.87
N PRO A 295 -6.05 18.01 5.90
CA PRO A 295 -5.34 16.98 6.62
C PRO A 295 -6.30 16.10 7.41
N LEU A 296 -5.99 14.82 7.53
CA LEU A 296 -6.73 13.89 8.36
C LEU A 296 -6.36 14.05 9.84
N THR A 297 -7.34 13.81 10.70
CA THR A 297 -7.13 13.67 12.15
C THR A 297 -6.59 12.28 12.51
N ALA A 298 -6.02 12.11 13.70
CA ALA A 298 -5.46 10.82 14.14
C ALA A 298 -6.48 9.66 14.08
N PRO A 299 -7.74 9.80 14.55
CA PRO A 299 -8.74 8.75 14.42
C PRO A 299 -9.13 8.48 12.95
N GLU A 300 -9.14 9.49 12.07
CA GLU A 300 -9.42 9.31 10.65
C GLU A 300 -8.29 8.54 9.94
N ILE A 301 -7.02 8.81 10.28
CA ILE A 301 -5.86 8.10 9.74
C ILE A 301 -5.96 6.61 10.10
N THR A 302 -6.14 6.27 11.36
CA THR A 302 -6.23 4.87 11.80
C THR A 302 -7.44 4.16 11.21
N ALA A 303 -8.58 4.84 11.10
CA ALA A 303 -9.77 4.31 10.43
C ALA A 303 -9.52 4.07 8.94
N THR A 304 -8.84 5.00 8.26
CA THR A 304 -8.49 4.89 6.85
C THR A 304 -7.56 3.71 6.60
N PHE A 305 -6.54 3.53 7.43
CA PHE A 305 -5.60 2.41 7.28
C PHE A 305 -6.29 1.06 7.49
N ALA A 306 -7.12 0.93 8.51
CA ALA A 306 -7.89 -0.28 8.74
C ALA A 306 -8.85 -0.60 7.57
N ALA A 307 -9.56 0.42 7.08
CA ALA A 307 -10.46 0.26 5.94
C ALA A 307 -9.71 -0.13 4.66
N LEU A 308 -8.60 0.54 4.35
CA LEU A 308 -7.79 0.23 3.19
C LEU A 308 -7.12 -1.14 3.33
N ALA A 309 -6.62 -1.53 4.50
CA ALA A 309 -6.04 -2.84 4.75
C ALA A 309 -7.09 -3.97 4.82
N HIS A 310 -8.39 -3.63 4.74
CA HIS A 310 -9.52 -4.54 4.93
C HIS A 310 -9.52 -5.22 6.30
N VAL A 311 -8.97 -4.58 7.32
CA VAL A 311 -8.98 -5.02 8.72
C VAL A 311 -10.18 -4.41 9.43
N GLY A 312 -10.84 -5.18 10.31
CA GLY A 312 -12.00 -4.73 11.08
C GLY A 312 -12.69 -5.91 11.75
N PRO A 313 -13.85 -5.72 12.38
CA PRO A 313 -14.55 -6.79 13.08
C PRO A 313 -14.69 -8.06 12.24
N GLY A 314 -14.25 -9.20 12.76
CA GLY A 314 -14.20 -10.49 12.06
C GLY A 314 -13.08 -10.62 11.01
N ARG A 315 -12.15 -9.68 10.93
CA ARG A 315 -11.01 -9.64 9.99
C ARG A 315 -9.72 -9.23 10.67
N GLU A 316 -9.57 -9.57 11.93
CA GLU A 316 -8.41 -9.22 12.76
C GLU A 316 -7.21 -10.14 12.50
N THR A 317 -7.46 -11.34 11.97
CA THR A 317 -6.37 -12.27 11.63
C THR A 317 -5.80 -11.96 10.27
N LEU A 318 -4.53 -11.56 10.24
CA LEU A 318 -3.73 -11.42 9.03
C LEU A 318 -2.85 -12.65 8.84
N ARG A 319 -2.95 -13.28 7.67
CA ARG A 319 -2.15 -14.45 7.32
C ARG A 319 -1.45 -14.25 5.99
N GLU A 320 -0.13 -14.11 6.03
CA GLU A 320 0.66 -14.02 4.82
C GLU A 320 0.99 -15.40 4.26
N GLN A 321 0.74 -15.54 2.96
CA GLN A 321 1.07 -16.70 2.16
C GLN A 321 2.03 -16.27 1.05
N TRP A 322 2.62 -17.24 0.34
CA TRP A 322 3.51 -16.93 -0.78
C TRP A 322 2.85 -16.06 -1.84
N LYS A 323 1.61 -16.41 -2.22
CA LYS A 323 0.87 -15.76 -3.32
C LYS A 323 -0.10 -14.67 -2.89
N SER A 324 -0.37 -14.52 -1.60
CA SER A 324 -1.42 -13.59 -1.10
C SER A 324 -1.25 -13.25 0.38
N LEU A 325 -1.99 -12.24 0.82
CA LEU A 325 -2.27 -11.93 2.22
C LEU A 325 -3.77 -12.10 2.45
N ALA A 326 -4.16 -12.89 3.44
CA ALA A 326 -5.54 -12.97 3.89
C ALA A 326 -5.75 -12.07 5.11
N ALA A 327 -6.80 -11.25 5.09
CA ALA A 327 -7.33 -10.50 6.22
C ALA A 327 -8.74 -11.03 6.52
N GLY A 328 -8.83 -11.99 7.45
CA GLY A 328 -10.05 -12.78 7.62
C GLY A 328 -10.46 -13.44 6.29
N PRO A 329 -11.69 -13.19 5.79
CA PRO A 329 -12.18 -13.76 4.53
C PRO A 329 -11.66 -13.01 3.28
N VAL A 330 -10.99 -11.86 3.43
CA VAL A 330 -10.54 -11.05 2.30
C VAL A 330 -9.13 -11.46 1.89
N VAL A 331 -8.97 -11.88 0.65
CA VAL A 331 -7.68 -12.21 0.04
C VAL A 331 -7.14 -11.01 -0.71
N GLN A 332 -5.88 -10.65 -0.49
CA GLN A 332 -5.21 -9.49 -1.08
C GLN A 332 -3.93 -9.92 -1.81
N VAL A 333 -3.67 -9.32 -2.96
CA VAL A 333 -2.45 -9.54 -3.74
C VAL A 333 -1.83 -8.20 -4.09
N GLY A 334 -0.54 -8.04 -3.79
CA GLY A 334 0.24 -6.89 -4.18
C GLY A 334 0.99 -7.14 -5.48
N VAL A 335 1.03 -6.13 -6.31
CA VAL A 335 1.65 -6.15 -7.65
C VAL A 335 2.47 -4.88 -7.82
N ARG A 336 3.71 -5.00 -8.24
CA ARG A 336 4.52 -3.86 -8.65
C ARG A 336 4.12 -3.46 -10.07
N VAL A 337 3.90 -2.17 -10.28
CA VAL A 337 3.65 -1.59 -11.59
C VAL A 337 4.92 -0.88 -12.04
N THR A 338 5.43 -1.21 -13.22
CA THR A 338 6.57 -0.54 -13.85
C THR A 338 6.16 0.06 -15.18
N GLY A 339 6.88 1.09 -15.63
CA GLY A 339 6.58 1.83 -16.85
C GLY A 339 5.69 3.07 -16.65
N LEU A 340 5.10 3.27 -15.45
CA LEU A 340 4.23 4.42 -15.21
C LEU A 340 4.96 5.76 -15.33
N ASN A 341 6.19 5.84 -14.84
CA ASN A 341 7.05 7.02 -14.92
C ASN A 341 7.57 7.28 -16.35
N GLU A 342 7.59 6.26 -17.20
CA GLU A 342 7.97 6.37 -18.61
C GLU A 342 6.83 6.97 -19.46
N LEU A 343 5.59 6.95 -18.95
CA LEU A 343 4.45 7.56 -19.64
C LEU A 343 4.51 9.07 -19.54
N PRO A 344 4.06 9.78 -20.59
CA PRO A 344 3.79 11.22 -20.51
C PRO A 344 2.84 11.52 -19.34
N ALA A 345 3.07 12.62 -18.65
CA ALA A 345 2.27 13.01 -17.48
C ALA A 345 0.75 12.99 -17.74
N SER A 346 0.33 13.47 -18.92
CA SER A 346 -1.09 13.46 -19.36
C SER A 346 -1.70 12.05 -19.52
N GLN A 347 -0.88 11.02 -19.66
CA GLN A 347 -1.33 9.64 -19.84
C GLN A 347 -1.33 8.83 -18.55
N ARG A 348 -0.55 9.25 -17.52
CA ARG A 348 -0.39 8.50 -16.25
C ARG A 348 -1.73 8.31 -15.54
N MET A 349 -2.53 9.37 -15.40
CA MET A 349 -3.84 9.30 -14.77
C MET A 349 -4.80 8.37 -15.53
N THR A 350 -4.85 8.52 -16.86
CA THR A 350 -5.68 7.65 -17.71
C THR A 350 -5.28 6.17 -17.60
N ALA A 351 -3.99 5.88 -17.52
CA ALA A 351 -3.50 4.51 -17.32
C ALA A 351 -3.95 3.95 -15.96
N ILE A 352 -3.84 4.73 -14.89
CA ILE A 352 -4.32 4.34 -13.55
C ILE A 352 -5.84 4.12 -13.55
N GLU A 353 -6.61 5.03 -14.13
CA GLU A 353 -8.07 4.89 -14.23
C GLU A 353 -8.46 3.60 -14.96
N ARG A 354 -7.77 3.28 -16.06
CA ARG A 354 -7.99 2.04 -16.79
C ARG A 354 -7.65 0.81 -15.95
N LEU A 355 -6.53 0.82 -15.23
CA LEU A 355 -6.19 -0.27 -14.29
C LEU A 355 -7.27 -0.45 -13.23
N LEU A 356 -7.78 0.63 -12.65
CA LEU A 356 -8.84 0.59 -11.64
C LEU A 356 -10.20 0.18 -12.21
N ALA A 357 -10.51 0.51 -13.47
CA ALA A 357 -11.80 0.25 -14.10
C ALA A 357 -11.98 -1.19 -14.58
N THR A 358 -10.90 -1.89 -14.87
CA THR A 358 -10.93 -3.20 -15.53
C THR A 358 -11.20 -4.40 -14.60
N VAL A 359 -11.39 -4.18 -13.30
CA VAL A 359 -11.56 -5.27 -12.32
C VAL A 359 -12.90 -5.18 -11.56
N PRO A 360 -14.04 -5.49 -12.22
CA PRO A 360 -15.33 -5.48 -11.56
C PRO A 360 -15.40 -6.54 -10.45
N GLY A 361 -16.05 -6.19 -9.34
CA GLY A 361 -16.21 -7.08 -8.19
C GLY A 361 -14.97 -7.26 -7.29
N VAL A 362 -13.84 -6.67 -7.67
CA VAL A 362 -12.58 -6.67 -6.91
C VAL A 362 -12.27 -5.25 -6.48
N ALA A 363 -11.86 -5.07 -5.23
CA ALA A 363 -11.34 -3.79 -4.77
C ALA A 363 -9.90 -3.63 -5.31
N ALA A 364 -9.62 -2.46 -5.89
CA ALA A 364 -8.31 -2.14 -6.43
C ALA A 364 -7.77 -0.87 -5.77
N THR A 365 -6.50 -0.89 -5.40
CA THR A 365 -5.77 0.26 -4.85
C THR A 365 -4.50 0.45 -5.64
N VAL A 366 -4.31 1.64 -6.21
CA VAL A 366 -3.04 2.04 -6.83
C VAL A 366 -2.39 3.06 -5.94
N ALA A 367 -1.14 2.82 -5.60
CA ALA A 367 -0.31 3.76 -4.85
C ALA A 367 0.90 4.15 -5.68
N VAL A 368 1.22 5.44 -5.70
CA VAL A 368 2.39 6.00 -6.39
C VAL A 368 3.21 6.76 -5.36
N ILE A 369 4.42 6.31 -5.15
CA ILE A 369 5.39 6.94 -4.26
C ILE A 369 6.33 7.75 -5.15
N ALA A 370 6.27 9.07 -5.02
CA ALA A 370 7.04 10.02 -5.79
C ALA A 370 8.05 10.72 -4.87
N GLY A 371 9.33 10.61 -5.20
CA GLY A 371 10.42 11.34 -4.56
C GLY A 371 10.78 12.60 -5.33
N SER A 372 11.95 13.15 -5.03
CA SER A 372 12.55 14.26 -5.79
C SER A 372 12.93 13.83 -7.21
N ASP A 373 13.40 12.60 -7.39
CA ASP A 373 13.79 12.02 -8.69
C ASP A 373 12.66 11.16 -9.28
N PRO A 374 12.08 11.55 -10.44
CA PRO A 374 11.04 10.77 -11.12
C PRO A 374 11.48 9.35 -11.50
N ALA A 375 12.76 9.12 -11.71
CA ALA A 375 13.28 7.80 -12.06
C ALA A 375 13.16 6.78 -10.92
N GLN A 376 13.01 7.26 -9.69
CA GLN A 376 12.86 6.45 -8.49
C GLN A 376 11.40 6.23 -8.08
N ASP A 377 10.44 6.78 -8.83
CA ASP A 377 9.03 6.60 -8.52
C ASP A 377 8.65 5.12 -8.52
N VAL A 378 7.94 4.71 -7.50
CA VAL A 378 7.46 3.33 -7.33
C VAL A 378 5.95 3.32 -7.37
N ALA A 379 5.38 2.48 -8.23
CA ALA A 379 3.95 2.28 -8.27
C ALA A 379 3.59 0.84 -7.84
N VAL A 380 2.54 0.73 -7.03
CA VAL A 380 2.02 -0.53 -6.49
C VAL A 380 0.54 -0.61 -6.76
N LEU A 381 0.11 -1.72 -7.30
CA LEU A 381 -1.30 -2.09 -7.41
C LEU A 381 -1.60 -3.17 -6.38
N ARG A 382 -2.68 -3.01 -5.63
CA ARG A 382 -3.21 -4.03 -4.74
C ARG A 382 -4.63 -4.38 -5.14
N LEU A 383 -4.88 -5.68 -5.26
CA LEU A 383 -6.20 -6.25 -5.53
C LEU A 383 -6.70 -6.95 -4.28
N ALA A 384 -7.99 -6.82 -3.97
CA ALA A 384 -8.62 -7.47 -2.83
C ALA A 384 -10.01 -8.00 -3.18
N ALA A 385 -10.28 -9.27 -2.83
CA ALA A 385 -11.57 -9.91 -3.07
C ALA A 385 -11.86 -10.99 -2.00
N PRO A 386 -13.09 -11.47 -1.89
CA PRO A 386 -13.44 -12.54 -0.94
C PRO A 386 -12.80 -13.90 -1.26
N THR A 387 -12.33 -14.14 -2.48
CA THR A 387 -11.73 -15.41 -2.89
C THR A 387 -10.42 -15.20 -3.64
N ALA A 388 -9.49 -16.15 -3.47
CA ALA A 388 -8.23 -16.14 -4.20
C ALA A 388 -8.44 -16.24 -5.71
N ALA A 389 -9.41 -17.05 -6.15
CA ALA A 389 -9.74 -17.22 -7.57
C ALA A 389 -10.20 -15.90 -8.22
N ALA A 390 -10.98 -15.07 -7.52
CA ALA A 390 -11.40 -13.77 -8.04
C ALA A 390 -10.21 -12.80 -8.18
N VAL A 391 -9.26 -12.83 -7.24
CA VAL A 391 -8.05 -12.00 -7.32
C VAL A 391 -7.13 -12.48 -8.43
N ASP A 392 -6.94 -13.80 -8.57
CA ASP A 392 -6.10 -14.36 -9.63
C ASP A 392 -6.70 -14.06 -11.02
N ALA A 393 -8.00 -14.24 -11.22
CA ALA A 393 -8.68 -13.88 -12.47
C ALA A 393 -8.57 -12.40 -12.83
N ALA A 394 -8.69 -11.52 -11.82
CA ALA A 394 -8.49 -10.08 -11.99
C ALA A 394 -7.05 -9.74 -12.37
N LEU A 395 -6.07 -10.41 -11.76
CA LEU A 395 -4.66 -10.21 -12.07
C LEU A 395 -4.32 -10.69 -13.48
N ASP A 396 -4.83 -11.86 -13.90
CA ASP A 396 -4.63 -12.40 -15.23
C ASP A 396 -5.20 -11.45 -16.29
N HIS A 397 -6.42 -10.94 -16.05
CA HIS A 397 -7.01 -9.93 -16.92
C HIS A 397 -6.16 -8.66 -17.03
N LEU A 398 -5.74 -8.11 -15.88
CA LEU A 398 -4.87 -6.92 -15.85
C LEU A 398 -3.52 -7.16 -16.54
N THR A 399 -2.95 -8.37 -16.43
CA THR A 399 -1.70 -8.73 -17.09
C THR A 399 -1.86 -8.71 -18.62
N THR A 400 -3.05 -8.99 -19.13
CA THR A 400 -3.37 -8.88 -20.56
C THR A 400 -3.56 -7.42 -21.00
N VAL A 401 -4.13 -6.57 -20.12
CA VAL A 401 -4.41 -5.15 -20.46
C VAL A 401 -3.18 -4.26 -20.29
N ALA A 402 -2.34 -4.52 -19.30
CA ALA A 402 -1.21 -3.66 -18.92
C ALA A 402 -0.23 -3.37 -20.08
N PRO A 403 0.15 -4.33 -20.97
CA PRO A 403 1.02 -4.04 -22.11
C PRO A 403 0.44 -3.00 -23.08
N HIS A 404 -0.89 -2.97 -23.27
CA HIS A 404 -1.56 -1.97 -24.10
C HIS A 404 -1.47 -0.56 -23.49
N LEU A 405 -1.24 -0.48 -22.18
CA LEU A 405 -0.97 0.76 -21.45
C LEU A 405 0.53 1.05 -21.34
N ARG A 406 1.40 0.28 -21.97
CA ARG A 406 2.87 0.31 -21.80
C ARG A 406 3.32 0.10 -20.36
N LEU A 407 2.56 -0.69 -19.59
CA LEU A 407 2.86 -1.01 -18.20
C LEU A 407 3.23 -2.49 -18.09
N GLN A 408 4.05 -2.82 -17.10
CA GLN A 408 4.35 -4.18 -16.72
C GLN A 408 3.90 -4.43 -15.29
N LEU A 409 3.27 -5.57 -15.06
CA LEU A 409 2.77 -5.98 -13.76
C LEU A 409 3.59 -7.16 -13.24
N LYS A 410 4.13 -7.02 -12.03
CA LYS A 410 4.90 -8.06 -11.37
C LYS A 410 4.36 -8.35 -9.98
N ARG A 411 3.79 -9.55 -9.80
CA ARG A 411 3.29 -9.96 -8.47
C ARG A 411 4.41 -10.00 -7.45
N LEU A 412 4.13 -9.48 -6.26
CA LEU A 412 5.07 -9.37 -5.13
C LEU A 412 5.01 -10.62 -4.24
N ASP A 413 5.27 -11.80 -4.85
CA ASP A 413 5.24 -13.07 -4.13
C ASP A 413 6.16 -13.04 -2.89
N GLY A 414 5.62 -13.48 -1.75
CA GLY A 414 6.31 -13.47 -0.46
C GLY A 414 6.54 -12.09 0.17
N LEU A 415 5.96 -11.01 -0.39
CA LEU A 415 6.10 -9.63 0.10
C LEU A 415 4.74 -8.93 0.23
N HIS A 416 3.65 -9.68 0.47
CA HIS A 416 2.31 -9.12 0.43
C HIS A 416 2.02 -8.17 1.60
N ILE A 417 2.55 -8.39 2.80
CA ILE A 417 2.47 -7.42 3.91
C ILE A 417 3.11 -6.10 3.50
N ARG A 418 4.31 -6.14 2.90
CA ARG A 418 4.98 -4.93 2.40
C ARG A 418 4.21 -4.25 1.29
N ALA A 419 3.59 -5.03 0.39
CA ALA A 419 2.74 -4.48 -0.66
C ALA A 419 1.49 -3.80 -0.11
N VAL A 420 0.87 -4.36 0.94
CA VAL A 420 -0.22 -3.71 1.65
C VAL A 420 0.28 -2.41 2.27
N ALA A 421 1.39 -2.43 3.00
CA ALA A 421 1.98 -1.23 3.57
C ALA A 421 2.27 -0.15 2.50
N ALA A 422 2.91 -0.52 1.38
CA ALA A 422 3.20 0.39 0.27
C ALA A 422 1.95 0.91 -0.45
N SER A 423 0.79 0.29 -0.27
CA SER A 423 -0.48 0.72 -0.83
C SER A 423 -1.34 1.53 0.13
N LEU A 424 -0.85 1.84 1.31
CA LEU A 424 -1.47 2.73 2.29
C LEU A 424 -0.73 4.07 2.30
N PRO A 425 -1.38 5.18 2.63
CA PRO A 425 -0.73 6.49 2.69
C PRO A 425 0.11 6.63 3.98
N ILE A 426 1.05 5.71 4.19
CA ILE A 426 1.95 5.65 5.37
C ILE A 426 3.40 5.98 5.05
N GLY A 427 3.65 6.59 3.90
CA GLY A 427 5.00 6.92 3.45
C GLY A 427 5.67 5.85 2.59
N GLY A 428 6.95 6.06 2.29
CA GLY A 428 7.71 5.15 1.45
C GLY A 428 8.03 3.84 2.16
N VAL A 429 7.55 2.72 1.61
CA VAL A 429 7.97 1.37 2.02
C VAL A 429 8.83 0.79 0.91
N SER A 430 10.07 0.44 1.21
CA SER A 430 10.97 -0.23 0.26
C SER A 430 10.43 -1.61 -0.13
N LEU A 431 10.29 -1.89 -1.42
CA LEU A 431 9.73 -3.11 -2.00
C LEU A 431 10.81 -3.97 -2.67
#